data_c5410edbaa5760bebc079779c9dde8f4
#
_entry.id   c5410edbaa5760bebc079779c9dde8f4
#
_cell.length_a   1.000
_cell.length_b   1.000
_cell.length_c   1.000
_cell.angle_alpha   90.00
_cell.angle_beta   90.00
_cell.angle_gamma   90.00
#
_symmetry.space_group_name_H-M   'P 1'
#
loop_
_entity.id
_entity.type
_entity.pdbx_description
1 polymer ?
#
loop_
_entity_poly.entity_id
_entity_poly.type
_entity_poly.pdbx_seq_one_letter_code
_entity_poly.pdbx_strand_id
1 'polypeptide(L)'
;KLIQGSDEELDYIDMLSGPLVGNLLQILVQLAGAKNCLEIGTFTGYSAIKMAEVIPEGGRIDTIEMNIRYQKIAQENFQKYGFDDRIQLIKANAREEITKLNKVYDLIYLDADKLYYQHYYDHCIPILKSGGILIADNVLWNAQVLAPEDPKSQALDAFNKQVKIDNRVCQVLLPLRDGCTIVRKK
;
A
#
# COMPACT_ATOMS: atom_id res chain seq x y z
N LYS A 1 5.86 -19.92 2.50
CA LYS A 1 6.72 -19.47 3.63
C LYS A 1 7.56 -18.28 3.19
N LEU A 2 6.88 -17.24 2.73
CA LEU A 2 7.44 -15.95 2.41
C LEU A 2 7.57 -15.16 3.72
N ILE A 3 8.66 -15.03 4.32
CA ILE A 3 8.99 -14.31 5.54
C ILE A 3 9.08 -15.23 6.76
N GLN A 4 10.27 -15.76 6.94
CA GLN A 4 10.77 -16.17 8.24
C GLN A 4 11.97 -15.27 8.56
N GLY A 5 11.69 -14.07 9.15
CA GLY A 5 12.53 -13.65 10.24
C GLY A 5 12.10 -14.51 11.44
N SER A 6 12.99 -14.89 12.33
CA SER A 6 12.60 -15.54 13.58
C SER A 6 11.57 -14.65 14.28
N ASP A 7 10.54 -15.23 14.91
CA ASP A 7 9.47 -14.50 15.62
C ASP A 7 10.01 -13.48 16.65
N GLU A 8 11.26 -13.64 17.09
CA GLU A 8 12.00 -12.73 17.98
C GLU A 8 12.50 -11.44 17.28
N GLU A 9 12.54 -11.39 15.94
CA GLU A 9 13.03 -10.23 15.19
C GLU A 9 11.92 -9.26 14.73
N LEU A 10 10.65 -9.68 14.79
CA LEU A 10 9.51 -8.87 14.35
C LEU A 10 8.66 -8.48 15.56
N ASP A 11 8.78 -7.25 16.01
CA ASP A 11 7.97 -6.71 17.12
C ASP A 11 6.47 -6.65 16.80
N TYR A 12 6.07 -6.85 15.52
CA TYR A 12 4.70 -6.65 15.04
C TYR A 12 4.36 -7.57 13.86
N ILE A 13 4.24 -8.87 14.10
CA ILE A 13 3.77 -9.86 13.09
C ILE A 13 2.40 -9.48 12.52
N ASP A 14 1.55 -8.85 13.34
CA ASP A 14 0.20 -8.41 12.93
C ASP A 14 0.21 -7.29 11.87
N MET A 15 1.36 -6.64 11.64
CA MET A 15 1.50 -5.62 10.60
C MET A 15 1.65 -6.21 9.18
N LEU A 16 1.82 -7.52 9.03
CA LEU A 16 1.89 -8.14 7.71
C LEU A 16 0.51 -8.15 7.04
N SER A 17 0.45 -7.70 5.79
CA SER A 17 -0.79 -7.72 4.96
C SER A 17 -1.38 -9.13 4.83
N GLY A 18 -0.52 -10.16 4.91
CA GLY A 18 -0.92 -11.56 4.88
C GLY A 18 -1.44 -12.05 3.51
N PRO A 19 -1.74 -13.37 3.40
CA PRO A 19 -2.04 -13.97 2.10
C PRO A 19 -3.33 -13.46 1.45
N LEU A 20 -4.34 -13.05 2.22
CA LEU A 20 -5.60 -12.55 1.66
C LEU A 20 -5.39 -11.24 0.90
N VAL A 21 -4.72 -10.26 1.52
CA VAL A 21 -4.43 -8.98 0.87
C VAL A 21 -3.37 -9.18 -0.21
N GLY A 22 -2.34 -10.00 0.03
CA GLY A 22 -1.33 -10.31 -0.98
C GLY A 22 -1.92 -10.90 -2.27
N ASN A 23 -2.87 -11.83 -2.15
CA ASN A 23 -3.56 -12.42 -3.31
C ASN A 23 -4.49 -11.40 -3.98
N LEU A 24 -5.17 -10.54 -3.21
CA LEU A 24 -5.97 -9.44 -3.77
C LEU A 24 -5.09 -8.49 -4.61
N LEU A 25 -3.93 -8.10 -4.09
CA LEU A 25 -2.98 -7.25 -4.82
C LEU A 25 -2.52 -7.92 -6.12
N GLN A 26 -2.19 -9.21 -6.09
CA GLN A 26 -1.82 -9.97 -7.31
C GLN A 26 -2.92 -9.95 -8.36
N ILE A 27 -4.16 -10.23 -7.95
CA ILE A 27 -5.33 -10.22 -8.85
C ILE A 27 -5.50 -8.82 -9.45
N LEU A 28 -5.42 -7.75 -8.64
CA LEU A 28 -5.62 -6.39 -9.11
C LEU A 28 -4.49 -5.93 -10.05
N VAL A 29 -3.22 -6.28 -9.76
CA VAL A 29 -2.08 -6.02 -10.65
C VAL A 29 -2.31 -6.66 -12.02
N GLN A 30 -2.73 -7.93 -12.05
CA GLN A 30 -2.99 -8.66 -13.29
C GLN A 30 -4.20 -8.13 -14.06
N LEU A 31 -5.34 -7.89 -13.40
CA LEU A 31 -6.56 -7.36 -14.03
C LEU A 31 -6.35 -5.95 -14.60
N ALA A 32 -5.58 -5.10 -13.89
CA ALA A 32 -5.25 -3.76 -14.37
C ALA A 32 -4.16 -3.75 -15.44
N GLY A 33 -3.44 -4.87 -15.65
CA GLY A 33 -2.23 -4.89 -16.46
C GLY A 33 -1.17 -3.91 -15.97
N ALA A 34 -1.10 -3.71 -14.65
CA ALA A 34 -0.29 -2.67 -14.03
C ALA A 34 1.20 -2.95 -14.26
N LYS A 35 1.92 -1.94 -14.78
CA LYS A 35 3.38 -1.96 -14.98
C LYS A 35 4.13 -1.06 -14.03
N ASN A 36 3.51 0.02 -13.59
CA ASN A 36 4.09 0.94 -12.62
C ASN A 36 3.25 0.92 -11.35
N CYS A 37 3.76 0.29 -10.29
CA CYS A 37 3.11 0.24 -9.00
C CYS A 37 3.85 1.12 -7.99
N LEU A 38 3.10 1.73 -7.09
CA LEU A 38 3.62 2.43 -5.91
C LEU A 38 3.08 1.77 -4.65
N GLU A 39 3.94 1.56 -3.67
CA GLU A 39 3.55 1.14 -2.34
C GLU A 39 3.98 2.20 -1.32
N ILE A 40 3.07 2.58 -0.44
CA ILE A 40 3.34 3.52 0.65
C ILE A 40 3.27 2.73 1.96
N GLY A 41 4.46 2.45 2.52
CA GLY A 41 4.66 1.54 3.64
C GLY A 41 5.13 0.16 3.18
N THR A 42 6.44 -0.08 3.25
CA THR A 42 7.08 -1.33 2.80
C THR A 42 7.08 -2.41 3.87
N PHE A 43 7.33 -2.00 5.12
CA PHE A 43 7.61 -2.90 6.25
C PHE A 43 8.70 -3.93 5.88
N THR A 44 8.39 -5.24 5.87
CA THR A 44 9.34 -6.30 5.49
C THR A 44 9.37 -6.62 4.00
N GLY A 45 8.56 -5.93 3.18
CA GLY A 45 8.50 -6.09 1.72
C GLY A 45 7.57 -7.19 1.20
N TYR A 46 6.69 -7.72 2.05
CA TYR A 46 5.80 -8.83 1.67
C TYR A 46 4.86 -8.45 0.50
N SER A 47 4.12 -7.37 0.62
CA SER A 47 3.18 -6.87 -0.38
C SER A 47 3.87 -6.47 -1.68
N ALA A 48 5.03 -5.80 -1.60
CA ALA A 48 5.85 -5.50 -2.76
C ALA A 48 6.26 -6.77 -3.52
N ILE A 49 6.73 -7.82 -2.80
CA ILE A 49 7.08 -9.11 -3.41
C ILE A 49 5.85 -9.76 -4.03
N LYS A 50 4.68 -9.75 -3.35
CA LYS A 50 3.45 -10.32 -3.92
C LYS A 50 3.03 -9.64 -5.22
N MET A 51 3.19 -8.32 -5.33
CA MET A 51 2.97 -7.60 -6.58
C MET A 51 4.03 -7.95 -7.63
N ALA A 52 5.32 -8.06 -7.24
CA ALA A 52 6.43 -8.36 -8.14
C ALA A 52 6.35 -9.76 -8.76
N GLU A 53 5.75 -10.74 -8.06
CA GLU A 53 5.52 -12.09 -8.57
C GLU A 53 4.67 -12.13 -9.86
N VAL A 54 3.80 -11.12 -10.04
CA VAL A 54 2.79 -11.10 -11.12
C VAL A 54 2.86 -9.88 -12.02
N ILE A 55 3.72 -8.92 -11.70
CA ILE A 55 3.87 -7.73 -12.53
C ILE A 55 4.41 -8.12 -13.92
N PRO A 56 3.87 -7.57 -15.04
CA PRO A 56 4.34 -7.91 -16.38
C PRO A 56 5.83 -7.61 -16.59
N GLU A 57 6.42 -8.23 -17.59
CA GLU A 57 7.81 -7.96 -17.98
C GLU A 57 8.04 -6.47 -18.21
N GLY A 58 9.15 -5.94 -17.69
CA GLY A 58 9.48 -4.52 -17.69
C GLY A 58 8.71 -3.69 -16.66
N GLY A 59 7.81 -4.30 -15.88
CA GLY A 59 7.11 -3.63 -14.79
C GLY A 59 8.02 -3.34 -13.59
N ARG A 60 7.66 -2.30 -12.81
CA ARG A 60 8.43 -1.80 -11.66
C ARG A 60 7.51 -1.47 -10.50
N ILE A 61 8.03 -1.67 -9.30
CA ILE A 61 7.37 -1.29 -8.04
C ILE A 61 8.29 -0.33 -7.31
N ASP A 62 7.79 0.87 -7.03
CA ASP A 62 8.42 1.81 -6.11
C ASP A 62 7.76 1.61 -4.75
N THR A 63 8.53 1.38 -3.68
CA THR A 63 8.01 1.20 -2.33
C THR A 63 8.76 2.08 -1.34
N ILE A 64 8.03 2.75 -0.44
CA ILE A 64 8.57 3.76 0.46
C ILE A 64 8.59 3.25 1.89
N GLU A 65 9.75 3.31 2.55
CA GLU A 65 9.94 2.94 3.95
C GLU A 65 10.83 3.94 4.67
N MET A 66 10.39 4.41 5.84
CA MET A 66 11.18 5.34 6.65
C MET A 66 12.03 4.66 7.73
N ASN A 67 11.62 3.50 8.21
CA ASN A 67 12.29 2.79 9.30
C ASN A 67 13.51 2.03 8.78
N ILE A 68 14.71 2.40 9.25
CA ILE A 68 16.00 1.83 8.82
C ILE A 68 16.05 0.31 9.03
N ARG A 69 15.47 -0.20 10.13
CA ARG A 69 15.41 -1.64 10.42
C ARG A 69 14.60 -2.38 9.34
N TYR A 70 13.41 -1.86 9.01
CA TYR A 70 12.55 -2.48 8.00
C TYR A 70 13.11 -2.32 6.58
N GLN A 71 13.77 -1.19 6.28
CA GLN A 71 14.50 -1.02 5.01
C GLN A 71 15.52 -2.13 4.78
N LYS A 72 16.29 -2.48 5.81
CA LYS A 72 17.29 -3.55 5.72
C LYS A 72 16.63 -4.91 5.47
N ILE A 73 15.61 -5.25 6.27
CA ILE A 73 14.88 -6.53 6.13
C ILE A 73 14.23 -6.64 4.75
N ALA A 74 13.55 -5.57 4.29
CA ALA A 74 12.91 -5.55 2.98
C ALA A 74 13.93 -5.75 1.85
N GLN A 75 15.07 -5.05 1.89
CA GLN A 75 16.13 -5.18 0.89
C GLN A 75 16.71 -6.60 0.86
N GLU A 76 16.95 -7.22 2.01
CA GLU A 76 17.41 -8.61 2.11
C GLU A 76 16.37 -9.58 1.55
N ASN A 77 15.08 -9.35 1.81
CA ASN A 77 13.99 -10.15 1.25
C ASN A 77 13.90 -9.99 -0.28
N PHE A 78 14.01 -8.77 -0.83
CA PHE A 78 13.97 -8.56 -2.28
C PHE A 78 15.08 -9.31 -2.98
N GLN A 79 16.31 -9.27 -2.47
CA GLN A 79 17.44 -10.04 -2.98
C GLN A 79 17.24 -11.55 -2.85
N LYS A 80 16.81 -12.00 -1.65
CA LYS A 80 16.59 -13.43 -1.37
C LYS A 80 15.58 -14.08 -2.30
N TYR A 81 14.53 -13.32 -2.68
CA TYR A 81 13.47 -13.82 -3.56
C TYR A 81 13.66 -13.44 -5.03
N GLY A 82 14.76 -12.72 -5.38
CA GLY A 82 15.13 -12.39 -6.76
C GLY A 82 14.23 -11.32 -7.39
N PHE A 83 13.80 -10.33 -6.63
CA PHE A 83 12.97 -9.21 -7.09
C PHE A 83 13.62 -7.83 -6.94
N ASP A 84 14.90 -7.78 -6.56
CA ASP A 84 15.66 -6.53 -6.39
C ASP A 84 15.84 -5.75 -7.70
N ASP A 85 15.70 -6.40 -8.84
CA ASP A 85 15.67 -5.77 -10.17
C ASP A 85 14.32 -5.13 -10.53
N ARG A 86 13.23 -5.51 -9.86
CA ARG A 86 11.86 -5.05 -10.12
C ARG A 86 11.30 -4.13 -9.03
N ILE A 87 11.88 -4.17 -7.83
CA ILE A 87 11.41 -3.39 -6.68
C ILE A 87 12.45 -2.34 -6.32
N GLN A 88 12.07 -1.08 -6.41
CA GLN A 88 12.85 0.08 -5.97
C GLN A 88 12.46 0.48 -4.57
N LEU A 89 13.31 0.23 -3.58
CA LEU A 89 13.11 0.71 -2.21
C LEU A 89 13.53 2.17 -2.09
N ILE A 90 12.57 3.04 -1.81
CA ILE A 90 12.77 4.46 -1.52
C ILE A 90 12.87 4.63 -0.01
N LYS A 91 14.08 4.96 0.48
CA LYS A 91 14.41 5.11 1.90
C LYS A 91 14.10 6.52 2.37
N ALA A 92 12.83 6.80 2.65
CA ALA A 92 12.35 8.15 2.96
C ALA A 92 11.10 8.12 3.85
N ASN A 93 10.78 9.29 4.43
CA ASN A 93 9.48 9.52 5.03
C ASN A 93 8.44 9.68 3.91
N ALA A 94 7.48 8.77 3.84
CA ALA A 94 6.45 8.76 2.79
C ALA A 94 5.64 10.06 2.73
N ARG A 95 5.40 10.70 3.87
CA ARG A 95 4.66 11.98 3.96
C ARG A 95 5.33 13.11 3.16
N GLU A 96 6.66 13.12 3.16
CA GLU A 96 7.44 14.11 2.42
C GLU A 96 7.72 13.65 0.99
N GLU A 97 8.00 12.35 0.83
CA GLU A 97 8.41 11.82 -0.46
C GLU A 97 7.29 11.79 -1.48
N ILE A 98 6.05 11.49 -1.05
CA ILE A 98 4.88 11.47 -1.94
C ILE A 98 4.67 12.82 -2.67
N THR A 99 5.05 13.93 -2.06
CA THR A 99 4.91 15.28 -2.65
C THR A 99 5.90 15.57 -3.78
N LYS A 100 6.96 14.76 -3.89
CA LYS A 100 8.05 14.92 -4.88
C LYS A 100 7.88 13.96 -6.06
N LEU A 101 7.03 12.93 -5.91
CA LEU A 101 6.79 11.96 -6.98
C LEU A 101 6.04 12.62 -8.13
N ASN A 102 6.58 12.48 -9.33
CA ASN A 102 5.99 12.99 -10.57
C ASN A 102 5.77 11.89 -11.62
N LYS A 103 6.11 10.64 -11.29
CA LYS A 103 5.87 9.46 -12.12
C LYS A 103 4.38 9.09 -12.04
N VAL A 104 3.81 8.64 -13.16
CA VAL A 104 2.44 8.15 -13.21
C VAL A 104 2.42 6.65 -12.91
N TYR A 105 1.49 6.24 -12.03
CA TYR A 105 1.33 4.86 -11.59
C TYR A 105 0.02 4.26 -12.09
N ASP A 106 0.05 2.97 -12.42
CA ASP A 106 -1.13 2.18 -12.79
C ASP A 106 -1.87 1.66 -11.55
N LEU A 107 -1.12 1.34 -10.48
CA LEU A 107 -1.66 0.85 -9.22
C LEU A 107 -0.88 1.46 -8.05
N ILE A 108 -1.61 1.87 -7.01
CA ILE A 108 -1.04 2.39 -5.75
C ILE A 108 -1.60 1.57 -4.58
N TYR A 109 -0.73 1.04 -3.73
CA TYR A 109 -1.09 0.39 -2.47
C TYR A 109 -0.69 1.29 -1.30
N LEU A 110 -1.68 1.66 -0.47
CA LEU A 110 -1.52 2.52 0.70
C LEU A 110 -1.71 1.70 1.97
N ASP A 111 -0.60 1.45 2.68
CA ASP A 111 -0.57 0.79 3.98
C ASP A 111 0.52 1.40 4.87
N ALA A 112 0.34 2.65 5.23
CA ALA A 112 1.27 3.44 6.03
C ALA A 112 0.62 4.00 7.31
N ASP A 113 1.17 5.09 7.87
CA ASP A 113 0.62 5.75 9.06
C ASP A 113 -0.79 6.29 8.79
N LYS A 114 -1.75 5.76 9.54
CA LYS A 114 -3.18 6.02 9.39
C LYS A 114 -3.56 7.50 9.63
N LEU A 115 -2.77 8.23 10.41
CA LEU A 115 -2.98 9.67 10.64
C LEU A 115 -2.86 10.50 9.36
N TYR A 116 -2.17 9.98 8.33
CA TYR A 116 -1.88 10.73 7.10
C TYR A 116 -2.56 10.15 5.85
N TYR A 117 -3.56 9.27 5.99
CA TYR A 117 -4.24 8.64 4.86
C TYR A 117 -4.84 9.66 3.90
N GLN A 118 -5.47 10.72 4.42
CA GLN A 118 -6.00 11.80 3.58
C GLN A 118 -4.87 12.50 2.80
N HIS A 119 -3.76 12.82 3.47
CA HIS A 119 -2.60 13.44 2.82
C HIS A 119 -2.03 12.56 1.71
N TYR A 120 -1.87 11.25 1.95
CA TYR A 120 -1.40 10.33 0.92
C TYR A 120 -2.37 10.25 -0.24
N TYR A 121 -3.66 10.13 0.03
CA TYR A 121 -4.70 10.07 -1.00
C TYR A 121 -4.68 11.31 -1.91
N ASP A 122 -4.60 12.49 -1.31
CA ASP A 122 -4.61 13.77 -2.04
C ASP A 122 -3.43 13.89 -3.01
N HIS A 123 -2.27 13.29 -2.68
CA HIS A 123 -1.09 13.26 -3.54
C HIS A 123 -1.07 12.03 -4.49
N CYS A 124 -1.70 10.93 -4.11
CA CYS A 124 -1.78 9.72 -4.95
C CYS A 124 -2.73 9.89 -6.13
N ILE A 125 -3.90 10.50 -5.93
CA ILE A 125 -4.89 10.63 -7.01
C ILE A 125 -4.34 11.42 -8.21
N PRO A 126 -3.62 12.53 -8.07
CA PRO A 126 -2.99 13.22 -9.21
C PRO A 126 -2.05 12.34 -10.03
N ILE A 127 -1.20 11.55 -9.38
CA ILE A 127 -0.19 10.69 -10.01
C ILE A 127 -0.71 9.28 -10.37
N LEU A 128 -1.96 8.96 -10.03
CA LEU A 128 -2.62 7.75 -10.50
C LEU A 128 -3.15 7.96 -11.91
N LYS A 129 -2.91 7.02 -12.81
CA LYS A 129 -3.40 7.02 -14.18
C LYS A 129 -4.94 7.01 -14.22
N SER A 130 -5.56 7.62 -15.24
CA SER A 130 -6.99 7.41 -15.50
C SER A 130 -7.27 5.93 -15.75
N GLY A 131 -8.27 5.36 -15.05
CA GLY A 131 -8.53 3.92 -14.99
C GLY A 131 -7.64 3.16 -13.99
N GLY A 132 -6.62 3.79 -13.42
CA GLY A 132 -5.73 3.20 -12.42
C GLY A 132 -6.42 2.91 -11.08
N ILE A 133 -5.80 2.07 -10.28
CA ILE A 133 -6.37 1.55 -9.04
C ILE A 133 -5.53 1.99 -7.84
N LEU A 134 -6.19 2.51 -6.79
CA LEU A 134 -5.59 2.69 -5.48
C LEU A 134 -6.28 1.75 -4.49
N ILE A 135 -5.50 1.06 -3.67
CA ILE A 135 -5.97 0.20 -2.59
C ILE A 135 -5.49 0.81 -1.28
N ALA A 136 -6.42 1.12 -0.35
CA ALA A 136 -6.10 1.57 0.99
C ALA A 136 -6.47 0.48 2.00
N ASP A 137 -5.49 0.00 2.78
CA ASP A 137 -5.66 -1.10 3.73
C ASP A 137 -5.95 -0.60 5.15
N ASN A 138 -6.57 -1.47 5.96
CA ASN A 138 -6.95 -1.25 7.37
C ASN A 138 -7.86 -0.03 7.59
N VAL A 139 -8.76 0.23 6.68
CA VAL A 139 -9.63 1.42 6.70
C VAL A 139 -10.79 1.31 7.70
N LEU A 140 -11.03 0.14 8.30
CA LEU A 140 -12.05 -0.06 9.34
C LEU A 140 -11.50 0.10 10.76
N TRP A 141 -10.20 -0.12 10.95
CA TRP A 141 -9.49 0.05 12.22
C TRP A 141 -10.18 -0.66 13.38
N ASN A 142 -10.33 -1.99 13.28
CA ASN A 142 -11.10 -2.82 14.23
C ASN A 142 -12.51 -2.29 14.49
N ALA A 143 -13.18 -1.79 13.44
CA ALA A 143 -14.47 -1.13 13.50
C ALA A 143 -14.53 0.18 14.31
N GLN A 144 -13.40 0.71 14.79
CA GLN A 144 -13.36 1.96 15.56
C GLN A 144 -13.79 3.18 14.75
N VAL A 145 -13.75 3.12 13.41
CA VAL A 145 -14.29 4.17 12.54
C VAL A 145 -15.81 4.37 12.68
N LEU A 146 -16.53 3.42 13.28
CA LEU A 146 -17.98 3.55 13.52
C LEU A 146 -18.29 4.46 14.73
N ALA A 147 -17.35 4.54 15.69
CA ALA A 147 -17.39 5.44 16.84
C ALA A 147 -15.97 5.94 17.13
N PRO A 148 -15.44 6.87 16.32
CA PRO A 148 -14.02 7.22 16.34
C PRO A 148 -13.69 8.07 17.57
N GLU A 149 -12.88 7.53 18.48
CA GLU A 149 -12.45 8.18 19.71
C GLU A 149 -10.96 8.57 19.67
N ASP A 150 -10.10 7.70 19.12
CA ASP A 150 -8.67 7.96 19.01
C ASP A 150 -8.29 8.70 17.70
N PRO A 151 -7.12 9.37 17.66
CA PRO A 151 -6.73 10.14 16.48
C PRO A 151 -6.67 9.35 15.17
N LYS A 152 -6.30 8.05 15.20
CA LYS A 152 -6.20 7.22 13.99
C LYS A 152 -7.59 6.84 13.47
N SER A 153 -8.51 6.44 14.37
CA SER A 153 -9.89 6.13 13.98
C SER A 153 -10.60 7.35 13.42
N GLN A 154 -10.38 8.55 14.01
CA GLN A 154 -10.89 9.83 13.50
C GLN A 154 -10.34 10.17 12.13
N ALA A 155 -9.03 9.98 11.91
CA ALA A 155 -8.39 10.24 10.63
C ALA A 155 -8.91 9.30 9.53
N LEU A 156 -9.09 8.00 9.85
CA LEU A 156 -9.62 7.02 8.91
C LEU A 156 -11.11 7.22 8.63
N ASP A 157 -11.93 7.60 9.61
CA ASP A 157 -13.32 7.97 9.39
C ASP A 157 -13.44 9.17 8.44
N ALA A 158 -12.63 10.21 8.65
CA ALA A 158 -12.57 11.37 7.77
C ALA A 158 -12.13 10.99 6.35
N PHE A 159 -11.08 10.16 6.23
CA PHE A 159 -10.62 9.61 4.95
C PHE A 159 -11.72 8.83 4.23
N ASN A 160 -12.39 7.88 4.90
CA ASN A 160 -13.46 7.08 4.32
C ASN A 160 -14.63 7.95 3.81
N LYS A 161 -15.02 8.98 4.57
CA LYS A 161 -16.04 9.95 4.17
C LYS A 161 -15.62 10.76 2.96
N GLN A 162 -14.37 11.21 2.91
CA GLN A 162 -13.83 11.97 1.78
C GLN A 162 -13.78 11.13 0.49
N VAL A 163 -13.27 9.91 0.56
CA VAL A 163 -13.22 9.01 -0.60
C VAL A 163 -14.62 8.72 -1.14
N LYS A 164 -15.60 8.56 -0.23
CA LYS A 164 -17.00 8.29 -0.60
C LYS A 164 -17.63 9.39 -1.47
N ILE A 165 -17.25 10.64 -1.24
CA ILE A 165 -17.84 11.80 -1.96
C ILE A 165 -16.96 12.32 -3.11
N ASP A 166 -15.78 11.73 -3.34
CA ASP A 166 -14.85 12.18 -4.37
C ASP A 166 -15.35 11.81 -5.77
N ASN A 167 -15.75 12.82 -6.54
CA ASN A 167 -16.27 12.66 -7.89
C ASN A 167 -15.23 12.24 -8.95
N ARG A 168 -13.94 12.30 -8.62
CA ARG A 168 -12.84 11.87 -9.49
C ARG A 168 -12.70 10.37 -9.60
N VAL A 169 -13.34 9.63 -8.68
CA VAL A 169 -13.15 8.19 -8.52
C VAL A 169 -14.46 7.43 -8.48
N CYS A 170 -14.36 6.13 -8.67
CA CYS A 170 -15.35 5.13 -8.27
C CYS A 170 -14.70 4.27 -7.19
N GLN A 171 -15.41 3.94 -6.11
CA GLN A 171 -14.82 3.24 -4.98
C GLN A 171 -15.74 2.14 -4.44
N VAL A 172 -15.14 1.16 -3.78
CA VAL A 172 -15.80 0.13 -2.98
C VAL A 172 -14.97 -0.18 -1.74
N LEU A 173 -15.60 -0.27 -0.56
CA LEU A 173 -14.98 -0.77 0.65
C LEU A 173 -15.33 -2.25 0.80
N LEU A 174 -14.31 -3.10 0.83
CA LEU A 174 -14.42 -4.53 1.08
C LEU A 174 -14.10 -4.81 2.56
N PRO A 175 -14.95 -5.53 3.31
CA PRO A 175 -14.65 -5.92 4.68
C PRO A 175 -13.67 -7.11 4.72
N LEU A 176 -12.53 -6.96 4.04
CA LEU A 176 -11.46 -7.93 4.00
C LEU A 176 -10.47 -7.62 5.12
N ARG A 177 -10.24 -8.56 6.06
CA ARG A 177 -9.47 -8.32 7.28
C ARG A 177 -9.99 -7.07 8.01
N ASP A 178 -9.16 -6.04 8.13
CA ASP A 178 -9.50 -4.76 8.76
C ASP A 178 -9.98 -3.70 7.76
N GLY A 179 -10.56 -4.15 6.65
CA GLY A 179 -11.15 -3.34 5.58
C GLY A 179 -10.16 -2.85 4.55
N CYS A 180 -10.48 -3.09 3.28
CA CYS A 180 -9.75 -2.57 2.12
C CYS A 180 -10.67 -1.69 1.28
N THR A 181 -10.31 -0.42 1.08
CA THR A 181 -10.99 0.43 0.09
C THR A 181 -10.26 0.33 -1.25
N ILE A 182 -10.99 -0.11 -2.27
CA ILE A 182 -10.51 -0.11 -3.66
C ILE A 182 -11.08 1.11 -4.36
N VAL A 183 -10.22 1.91 -4.94
CA VAL A 183 -10.54 3.14 -5.63
C VAL A 183 -10.07 3.01 -7.08
N ARG A 184 -10.93 3.33 -8.05
CA ARG A 184 -10.57 3.44 -9.46
C ARG A 184 -10.72 4.90 -9.90
N LYS A 185 -9.65 5.50 -10.41
CA LYS A 185 -9.68 6.86 -10.99
C LYS A 185 -10.48 6.84 -12.30
N LYS A 186 -11.35 7.82 -12.49
CA LYS A 186 -12.14 8.00 -13.74
C LYS A 186 -11.29 8.50 -14.91
#